data_5108c46d2ae7c4c11ecb199a5c054d2a
#
_entry.id   5108c46d2ae7c4c11ecb199a5c054d2a
#
_cell.length_a   1.000
_cell.length_b   1.000
_cell.length_c   1.000
_cell.angle_alpha   90.00
_cell.angle_beta   90.00
_cell.angle_gamma   90.00
#
_symmetry.space_group_name_H-M   'P 1'
#
loop_
_entity.id
_entity.type
_entity.pdbx_description
1 polymer ?
#
loop_
_entity_poly.entity_id
_entity_poly.type
_entity_poly.pdbx_seq_one_letter_code
_entity_poly.pdbx_strand_id
1 'polypeptide(L)'
;MREVEVGPVPLDRLTALLTPQRAALLRDVAVRAEPMLADRIVWNVNATARGGGVAEMLQTLLAYGRGAGVDTRWLVLDGDPEFFAITKRLHNVLHGEVGDGGPLGSAERDHYVRVLQANLARVSTRVRAGDIVLLHDPQTAGLVDGLRDLGLHVVWRCHIGRDTGNDLTDLGWSFLRGFIEDADGFIFSREVYTPSWVPAEKLWVIPPSIDPFSVKNRSLQADETLAVLKRVSLVDTAYDGEDLTFFRRDGDAGLLRPHTDLLVDGAPPPVDARLVVQVSRWDRLKDMGGVMAGFAANVDRLPSDAHLMLVGPEVAGVADDPEGAEVLNECRAHWQHLSPDVRRRIHLVALPMDDVDENAHIVNAVQQHAAVVVQKSLVEGFGLTVTEAMWKGRPVVASAVGGIQDQIMDRKDGLLLEDPRDLDALAEALDRVLSDEVLAASLGAAARARVQDQFLGDRHLIQYVDLFESLLS
;
A
#
# COMPACT_ATOMS: atom_id res chain seq x y z
N MET A 1 3.49 -23.89 -2.29
CA MET A 1 2.98 -22.96 -1.26
C MET A 1 3.89 -22.93 -0.06
N ARG A 2 4.22 -21.74 0.41
CA ARG A 2 5.06 -21.50 1.59
C ARG A 2 4.21 -20.85 2.68
N GLU A 3 4.37 -21.29 3.94
CA GLU A 3 3.78 -20.61 5.10
C GLU A 3 4.72 -19.50 5.58
N VAL A 4 4.15 -18.37 5.93
CA VAL A 4 4.85 -17.22 6.49
C VAL A 4 4.58 -17.18 7.98
N GLU A 5 5.63 -17.20 8.77
CA GLU A 5 5.52 -17.07 10.21
C GLU A 5 5.20 -15.63 10.60
N VAL A 6 4.17 -15.48 11.44
CA VAL A 6 3.77 -14.19 12.00
C VAL A 6 3.69 -14.34 13.51
N GLY A 7 4.51 -13.61 14.26
CA GLY A 7 4.47 -13.58 15.71
C GLY A 7 3.24 -12.85 16.26
N PRO A 8 2.74 -13.20 17.47
CA PRO A 8 1.62 -12.51 18.10
C PRO A 8 2.02 -11.09 18.58
N VAL A 9 1.13 -10.13 18.42
CA VAL A 9 1.26 -8.78 18.97
C VAL A 9 0.06 -8.49 19.88
N PRO A 10 0.28 -8.08 21.14
CA PRO A 10 -0.80 -7.81 22.08
C PRO A 10 -1.70 -6.66 21.58
N LEU A 11 -3.04 -6.80 21.70
CA LEU A 11 -4.00 -5.77 21.34
C LEU A 11 -3.84 -4.49 22.17
N ASP A 12 -3.30 -4.58 23.37
CA ASP A 12 -3.07 -3.41 24.24
C ASP A 12 -2.17 -2.36 23.60
N ARG A 13 -1.26 -2.79 22.72
CA ARG A 13 -0.44 -1.87 21.93
C ARG A 13 -1.30 -0.96 21.04
N LEU A 14 -2.32 -1.52 20.40
CA LEU A 14 -3.24 -0.77 19.55
C LEU A 14 -4.24 0.04 20.38
N THR A 15 -4.81 -0.57 21.44
CA THR A 15 -5.81 0.11 22.30
C THR A 15 -5.26 1.35 22.98
N ALA A 16 -3.95 1.45 23.21
CA ALA A 16 -3.30 2.65 23.77
C ALA A 16 -3.44 3.92 22.90
N LEU A 17 -3.70 3.76 21.60
CA LEU A 17 -3.91 4.87 20.65
C LEU A 17 -5.38 5.22 20.44
N LEU A 18 -6.30 4.39 20.94
CA LEU A 18 -7.74 4.53 20.69
C LEU A 18 -8.44 5.34 21.78
N THR A 19 -9.61 5.86 21.44
CA THR A 19 -10.52 6.38 22.48
C THR A 19 -10.96 5.26 23.41
N PRO A 20 -11.35 5.56 24.68
CA PRO A 20 -11.80 4.53 25.62
C PRO A 20 -12.94 3.67 25.07
N GLN A 21 -13.86 4.25 24.30
CA GLN A 21 -14.98 3.55 23.68
C GLN A 21 -14.53 2.57 22.61
N ARG A 22 -13.63 2.98 21.70
CA ARG A 22 -13.08 2.10 20.66
C ARG A 22 -12.21 0.98 21.25
N ALA A 23 -11.41 1.32 22.27
CA ALA A 23 -10.60 0.33 22.97
C ALA A 23 -11.48 -0.74 23.68
N ALA A 24 -12.59 -0.32 24.29
CA ALA A 24 -13.56 -1.25 24.89
C ALA A 24 -14.19 -2.14 23.80
N LEU A 25 -14.68 -1.54 22.71
CA LEU A 25 -15.27 -2.30 21.59
C LEU A 25 -14.31 -3.34 21.02
N LEU A 26 -13.04 -2.99 20.80
CA LEU A 26 -12.05 -3.93 20.29
C LEU A 26 -11.81 -5.10 21.24
N ARG A 27 -11.75 -4.84 22.57
CA ARG A 27 -11.62 -5.92 23.56
C ARG A 27 -12.86 -6.81 23.61
N ASP A 28 -14.06 -6.24 23.58
CA ASP A 28 -15.31 -6.99 23.57
C ASP A 28 -15.40 -7.89 22.32
N VAL A 29 -15.00 -7.38 21.17
CA VAL A 29 -14.93 -8.16 19.91
C VAL A 29 -13.91 -9.27 20.01
N ALA A 30 -12.74 -9.03 20.58
CA ALA A 30 -11.72 -10.09 20.79
C ALA A 30 -12.23 -11.21 21.71
N VAL A 31 -12.93 -10.85 22.80
CA VAL A 31 -13.55 -11.84 23.72
C VAL A 31 -14.61 -12.69 23.01
N ARG A 32 -15.36 -12.14 22.04
CA ARG A 32 -16.33 -12.90 21.25
C ARG A 32 -15.65 -13.78 20.19
N ALA A 33 -14.59 -13.28 19.56
CA ALA A 33 -13.87 -13.97 18.49
C ALA A 33 -13.17 -15.24 18.99
N GLU A 34 -12.55 -15.21 20.16
CA GLU A 34 -11.77 -16.32 20.71
C GLU A 34 -12.57 -17.64 20.78
N PRO A 35 -13.73 -17.75 21.45
CA PRO A 35 -14.50 -18.99 21.50
C PRO A 35 -15.14 -19.35 20.14
N MET A 36 -15.52 -18.39 19.32
CA MET A 36 -16.11 -18.62 17.99
C MET A 36 -15.10 -19.28 17.04
N LEU A 37 -13.82 -18.95 17.16
CA LEU A 37 -12.74 -19.41 16.28
C LEU A 37 -11.81 -20.44 16.95
N ALA A 38 -12.07 -20.88 18.18
CA ALA A 38 -11.18 -21.73 18.98
C ALA A 38 -10.77 -23.05 18.27
N ASP A 39 -11.69 -23.67 17.53
CA ASP A 39 -11.47 -24.93 16.82
C ASP A 39 -11.18 -24.74 15.32
N ARG A 40 -10.93 -23.51 14.87
CA ARG A 40 -10.77 -23.15 13.47
C ARG A 40 -9.45 -22.41 13.23
N ILE A 41 -8.94 -22.53 12.01
CA ILE A 41 -7.83 -21.71 11.53
C ILE A 41 -8.38 -20.71 10.53
N VAL A 42 -7.96 -19.46 10.66
CA VAL A 42 -8.22 -18.40 9.67
C VAL A 42 -7.01 -18.29 8.75
N TRP A 43 -7.12 -18.88 7.58
CA TRP A 43 -6.08 -18.87 6.57
C TRP A 43 -6.16 -17.61 5.70
N ASN A 44 -5.01 -17.03 5.41
CA ASN A 44 -4.87 -15.97 4.40
C ASN A 44 -3.94 -16.47 3.29
N VAL A 45 -4.35 -16.31 2.04
CA VAL A 45 -3.59 -16.78 0.88
C VAL A 45 -3.40 -15.62 -0.09
N ASN A 46 -2.15 -15.32 -0.44
CA ASN A 46 -1.80 -14.32 -1.45
C ASN A 46 -0.59 -14.73 -2.31
N ALA A 47 -0.13 -13.86 -3.19
CA ALA A 47 0.94 -14.14 -4.13
C ALA A 47 2.36 -13.84 -3.61
N THR A 48 2.51 -12.99 -2.58
CA THR A 48 3.83 -12.57 -2.09
C THR A 48 3.84 -12.28 -0.59
N ALA A 49 4.96 -12.59 0.06
CA ALA A 49 5.20 -12.23 1.47
C ALA A 49 5.98 -10.91 1.61
N ARG A 50 6.44 -10.32 0.53
CA ARG A 50 7.32 -9.14 0.54
C ARG A 50 6.88 -8.14 -0.51
N GLY A 51 6.97 -6.86 -0.14
CA GLY A 51 6.59 -5.75 -1.02
C GLY A 51 5.07 -5.62 -1.20
N GLY A 52 4.60 -4.38 -1.29
CA GLY A 52 3.21 -4.02 -1.51
C GLY A 52 2.33 -4.04 -0.25
N GLY A 53 1.25 -3.26 -0.34
CA GLY A 53 0.36 -2.99 0.80
C GLY A 53 -0.37 -4.20 1.35
N VAL A 54 -0.66 -5.22 0.52
CA VAL A 54 -1.34 -6.44 0.98
C VAL A 54 -0.47 -7.24 1.94
N ALA A 55 0.82 -7.45 1.61
CA ALA A 55 1.74 -8.17 2.48
C ALA A 55 1.98 -7.42 3.80
N GLU A 56 2.14 -6.09 3.76
CA GLU A 56 2.29 -5.25 4.96
C GLU A 56 1.05 -5.32 5.86
N MET A 57 -0.14 -5.24 5.27
CA MET A 57 -1.42 -5.34 5.98
C MET A 57 -1.59 -6.71 6.63
N LEU A 58 -1.30 -7.81 5.92
CA LEU A 58 -1.41 -9.17 6.45
C LEU A 58 -0.45 -9.38 7.63
N GLN A 59 0.81 -8.95 7.50
CA GLN A 59 1.78 -9.04 8.58
C GLN A 59 1.22 -8.45 9.89
N THR A 60 0.55 -7.32 9.80
CA THR A 60 0.01 -6.61 10.95
C THR A 60 -1.27 -7.24 11.49
N LEU A 61 -2.26 -7.45 10.62
CA LEU A 61 -3.58 -7.94 11.06
C LEU A 61 -3.50 -9.34 11.65
N LEU A 62 -2.69 -10.23 11.05
CA LEU A 62 -2.50 -11.58 11.56
C LEU A 62 -1.76 -11.58 12.89
N ALA A 63 -0.79 -10.68 13.08
CA ALA A 63 -0.09 -10.54 14.35
C ALA A 63 -1.04 -10.13 15.49
N TYR A 64 -1.92 -9.17 15.26
CA TYR A 64 -2.95 -8.78 16.23
C TYR A 64 -4.01 -9.88 16.44
N GLY A 65 -4.44 -10.56 15.37
CA GLY A 65 -5.35 -11.71 15.50
C GLY A 65 -4.77 -12.81 16.39
N ARG A 66 -3.50 -13.17 16.19
CA ARG A 66 -2.79 -14.12 17.06
C ARG A 66 -2.64 -13.59 18.48
N GLY A 67 -2.38 -12.30 18.65
CA GLY A 67 -2.34 -11.67 19.98
C GLY A 67 -3.70 -11.65 20.70
N ALA A 68 -4.80 -11.77 19.96
CA ALA A 68 -6.16 -11.92 20.46
C ALA A 68 -6.57 -13.41 20.66
N GLY A 69 -5.66 -14.36 20.52
CA GLY A 69 -5.94 -15.79 20.73
C GLY A 69 -6.51 -16.53 19.50
N VAL A 70 -6.60 -15.89 18.33
CA VAL A 70 -7.10 -16.50 17.09
C VAL A 70 -5.95 -17.15 16.32
N ASP A 71 -6.08 -18.42 15.91
CA ASP A 71 -5.11 -19.10 15.05
C ASP A 71 -5.25 -18.59 13.61
N THR A 72 -4.51 -17.51 13.31
CA THR A 72 -4.41 -16.95 11.97
C THR A 72 -3.12 -17.41 11.29
N ARG A 73 -3.20 -17.83 10.02
CA ARG A 73 -2.04 -18.31 9.26
C ARG A 73 -1.97 -17.70 7.88
N TRP A 74 -0.77 -17.65 7.32
CA TRP A 74 -0.51 -17.02 6.06
C TRP A 74 0.24 -17.95 5.11
N LEU A 75 -0.37 -18.19 3.94
CA LEU A 75 0.20 -18.98 2.85
C LEU A 75 0.49 -18.08 1.65
N VAL A 76 1.67 -18.28 1.07
CA VAL A 76 2.03 -17.68 -0.22
C VAL A 76 2.00 -18.78 -1.27
N LEU A 77 1.25 -18.55 -2.34
CA LEU A 77 1.15 -19.50 -3.45
C LEU A 77 2.44 -19.55 -4.27
N ASP A 78 2.67 -20.67 -4.96
CA ASP A 78 3.71 -20.78 -5.95
C ASP A 78 3.14 -20.46 -7.33
N GLY A 79 3.88 -19.73 -8.14
CA GLY A 79 3.57 -19.44 -9.53
C GLY A 79 4.84 -19.43 -10.37
N ASP A 80 4.69 -19.66 -11.67
CA ASP A 80 5.74 -19.46 -12.66
C ASP A 80 5.63 -18.08 -13.32
N PRO A 81 6.63 -17.64 -14.11
CA PRO A 81 6.60 -16.33 -14.74
C PRO A 81 5.39 -16.10 -15.66
N GLU A 82 4.90 -17.14 -16.35
CA GLU A 82 3.72 -17.04 -17.22
C GLU A 82 2.44 -16.79 -16.38
N PHE A 83 2.28 -17.51 -15.27
CA PHE A 83 1.18 -17.30 -14.34
C PHE A 83 1.19 -15.86 -13.78
N PHE A 84 2.35 -15.35 -13.38
CA PHE A 84 2.44 -13.98 -12.89
C PHE A 84 2.23 -12.94 -13.99
N ALA A 85 2.61 -13.21 -15.24
CA ALA A 85 2.26 -12.34 -16.36
C ALA A 85 0.74 -12.29 -16.59
N ILE A 86 0.05 -13.43 -16.57
CA ILE A 86 -1.41 -13.50 -16.70
C ILE A 86 -2.10 -12.73 -15.56
N THR A 87 -1.68 -12.94 -14.33
CA THR A 87 -2.30 -12.26 -13.16
C THR A 87 -1.97 -10.78 -13.11
N LYS A 88 -0.82 -10.33 -13.65
CA LYS A 88 -0.50 -8.91 -13.83
C LYS A 88 -1.40 -8.27 -14.89
N ARG A 89 -1.71 -8.98 -16.00
CA ARG A 89 -2.71 -8.53 -16.98
C ARG A 89 -4.08 -8.38 -16.34
N LEU A 90 -4.52 -9.37 -15.55
CA LEU A 90 -5.78 -9.28 -14.79
C LEU A 90 -5.80 -8.08 -13.86
N HIS A 91 -4.70 -7.83 -13.13
CA HIS A 91 -4.54 -6.65 -12.30
C HIS A 91 -4.71 -5.35 -13.12
N ASN A 92 -4.03 -5.23 -14.27
CA ASN A 92 -4.09 -4.04 -15.10
C ASN A 92 -5.48 -3.82 -15.69
N VAL A 93 -6.12 -4.86 -16.25
CA VAL A 93 -7.46 -4.73 -16.83
C VAL A 93 -8.53 -4.42 -15.77
N LEU A 94 -8.39 -4.90 -14.55
CA LEU A 94 -9.26 -4.50 -13.43
C LEU A 94 -9.06 -3.03 -13.01
N HIS A 95 -7.90 -2.46 -13.26
CA HIS A 95 -7.68 -1.01 -13.19
C HIS A 95 -8.12 -0.27 -14.46
N GLY A 96 -8.63 -0.99 -15.47
CA GLY A 96 -9.07 -0.44 -16.75
C GLY A 96 -7.96 -0.07 -17.70
N GLU A 97 -6.78 -0.69 -17.54
CA GLU A 97 -5.57 -0.43 -18.33
C GLU A 97 -5.15 -1.67 -19.15
N VAL A 98 -4.57 -1.44 -20.31
CA VAL A 98 -4.20 -2.52 -21.24
C VAL A 98 -3.03 -3.37 -20.71
N GLY A 99 -2.13 -2.78 -19.91
CA GLY A 99 -0.92 -3.44 -19.44
C GLY A 99 0.00 -3.81 -20.61
N ASP A 100 0.52 -5.04 -20.63
CA ASP A 100 1.39 -5.57 -21.70
C ASP A 100 0.63 -5.92 -23.00
N GLY A 101 -0.69 -5.74 -23.01
CA GLY A 101 -1.54 -6.04 -24.18
C GLY A 101 -1.66 -7.53 -24.53
N GLY A 102 -1.11 -8.40 -23.70
CA GLY A 102 -1.19 -9.86 -23.93
C GLY A 102 -2.61 -10.40 -23.77
N PRO A 103 -2.90 -11.59 -24.32
CA PRO A 103 -4.23 -12.16 -24.29
C PRO A 103 -4.64 -12.64 -22.89
N LEU A 104 -5.97 -12.72 -22.67
CA LEU A 104 -6.63 -13.40 -21.57
C LEU A 104 -7.63 -14.43 -22.13
N GLY A 105 -7.13 -15.33 -23.01
CA GLY A 105 -7.91 -16.32 -23.69
C GLY A 105 -7.94 -17.70 -23.00
N SER A 106 -8.29 -18.73 -23.77
CA SER A 106 -8.39 -20.10 -23.23
C SER A 106 -7.04 -20.68 -22.81
N ALA A 107 -5.97 -20.37 -23.56
CA ALA A 107 -4.63 -20.87 -23.22
C ALA A 107 -4.14 -20.30 -21.87
N GLU A 108 -4.31 -19.01 -21.65
CA GLU A 108 -3.99 -18.34 -20.39
C GLU A 108 -4.84 -18.86 -19.25
N ARG A 109 -6.15 -19.10 -19.50
CA ARG A 109 -7.05 -19.70 -18.53
C ARG A 109 -6.62 -21.12 -18.14
N ASP A 110 -6.24 -21.94 -19.12
CA ASP A 110 -5.77 -23.32 -18.88
C ASP A 110 -4.46 -23.33 -18.08
N HIS A 111 -3.54 -22.41 -18.37
CA HIS A 111 -2.30 -22.27 -17.60
C HIS A 111 -2.59 -21.82 -16.15
N TYR A 112 -3.41 -20.79 -15.99
CA TYR A 112 -3.85 -20.28 -14.68
C TYR A 112 -4.48 -21.38 -13.82
N VAL A 113 -5.41 -22.16 -14.38
CA VAL A 113 -6.06 -23.30 -13.69
C VAL A 113 -5.02 -24.35 -13.28
N ARG A 114 -4.12 -24.73 -14.15
CA ARG A 114 -3.09 -25.75 -13.89
C ARG A 114 -2.18 -25.37 -12.72
N VAL A 115 -1.73 -24.12 -12.66
CA VAL A 115 -0.91 -23.62 -11.55
C VAL A 115 -1.70 -23.64 -10.24
N LEU A 116 -2.96 -23.21 -10.24
CA LEU A 116 -3.79 -23.18 -9.04
C LEU A 116 -4.22 -24.58 -8.57
N GLN A 117 -4.43 -25.53 -9.47
CA GLN A 117 -4.66 -26.94 -9.09
C GLN A 117 -3.47 -27.53 -8.33
N ALA A 118 -2.22 -27.20 -8.78
CA ALA A 118 -1.02 -27.63 -8.07
C ALA A 118 -0.91 -26.98 -6.67
N ASN A 119 -1.35 -25.73 -6.51
CA ASN A 119 -1.43 -25.07 -5.21
C ASN A 119 -2.56 -25.66 -4.34
N LEU A 120 -3.73 -25.95 -4.91
CA LEU A 120 -4.85 -26.58 -4.20
C LEU A 120 -4.43 -27.92 -3.59
N ALA A 121 -3.73 -28.77 -4.35
CA ALA A 121 -3.20 -30.05 -3.85
C ALA A 121 -2.27 -29.92 -2.64
N ARG A 122 -1.57 -28.78 -2.52
CA ARG A 122 -0.67 -28.51 -1.39
C ARG A 122 -1.42 -27.92 -0.18
N VAL A 123 -2.37 -27.01 -0.42
CA VAL A 123 -3.13 -26.43 0.69
C VAL A 123 -4.10 -27.45 1.30
N SER A 124 -4.67 -28.36 0.51
CA SER A 124 -5.59 -29.41 0.98
C SER A 124 -5.01 -30.32 2.06
N THR A 125 -3.67 -30.43 2.14
CA THR A 125 -2.99 -31.21 3.20
C THR A 125 -2.86 -30.46 4.53
N ARG A 126 -3.22 -29.18 4.59
CA ARG A 126 -3.03 -28.30 5.76
C ARG A 126 -4.34 -27.81 6.37
N VAL A 127 -5.36 -27.63 5.52
CA VAL A 127 -6.66 -27.09 5.92
C VAL A 127 -7.62 -28.18 6.40
N ARG A 128 -8.64 -27.80 7.15
CA ARG A 128 -9.69 -28.70 7.64
C ARG A 128 -11.06 -28.15 7.30
N ALA A 129 -12.03 -29.04 7.17
CA ALA A 129 -13.43 -28.63 7.05
C ALA A 129 -13.84 -27.73 8.23
N GLY A 130 -14.52 -26.64 7.92
CA GLY A 130 -14.91 -25.61 8.88
C GLY A 130 -13.87 -24.52 9.14
N ASP A 131 -12.64 -24.62 8.61
CA ASP A 131 -11.70 -23.50 8.61
C ASP A 131 -12.25 -22.35 7.73
N ILE A 132 -11.75 -21.13 7.99
CA ILE A 132 -12.04 -19.95 7.16
C ILE A 132 -10.82 -19.66 6.30
N VAL A 133 -11.01 -19.31 5.03
CA VAL A 133 -9.92 -18.88 4.16
C VAL A 133 -10.26 -17.57 3.45
N LEU A 134 -9.34 -16.60 3.56
CA LEU A 134 -9.37 -15.34 2.82
C LEU A 134 -8.38 -15.46 1.65
N LEU A 135 -8.90 -15.41 0.45
CA LEU A 135 -8.16 -15.45 -0.80
C LEU A 135 -7.98 -14.02 -1.34
N HIS A 136 -6.74 -13.59 -1.52
CA HIS A 136 -6.44 -12.21 -1.91
C HIS A 136 -6.13 -12.10 -3.40
N ASP A 137 -6.87 -11.25 -4.09
CA ASP A 137 -6.66 -10.79 -5.46
C ASP A 137 -6.78 -11.88 -6.55
N PRO A 138 -6.67 -11.53 -7.83
CA PRO A 138 -6.84 -12.47 -8.94
C PRO A 138 -5.92 -13.70 -8.87
N GLN A 139 -4.75 -13.59 -8.23
CA GLN A 139 -3.80 -14.70 -8.15
C GLN A 139 -4.37 -15.93 -7.42
N THR A 140 -5.38 -15.75 -6.57
CA THR A 140 -5.90 -16.81 -5.72
C THR A 140 -7.31 -17.29 -6.13
N ALA A 141 -7.94 -16.60 -7.09
CA ALA A 141 -9.37 -16.76 -7.40
C ALA A 141 -9.75 -18.20 -7.76
N GLY A 142 -8.95 -18.91 -8.56
CA GLY A 142 -9.22 -20.29 -8.96
C GLY A 142 -9.06 -21.35 -7.85
N LEU A 143 -8.81 -20.95 -6.59
CA LEU A 143 -8.82 -21.85 -5.43
C LEU A 143 -10.21 -21.97 -4.78
N VAL A 144 -11.15 -21.07 -5.08
CA VAL A 144 -12.45 -20.95 -4.40
C VAL A 144 -13.20 -22.29 -4.37
N ASP A 145 -13.51 -22.86 -5.54
CA ASP A 145 -14.31 -24.07 -5.64
C ASP A 145 -13.68 -25.25 -4.90
N GLY A 146 -12.38 -25.49 -5.17
CA GLY A 146 -11.68 -26.61 -4.56
C GLY A 146 -11.56 -26.50 -3.03
N LEU A 147 -11.48 -25.29 -2.47
CA LEU A 147 -11.48 -25.11 -1.02
C LEU A 147 -12.88 -25.24 -0.41
N ARG A 148 -13.93 -24.81 -1.13
CA ARG A 148 -15.32 -25.04 -0.72
C ARG A 148 -15.67 -26.54 -0.75
N ASP A 149 -15.21 -27.28 -1.74
CA ASP A 149 -15.37 -28.73 -1.83
C ASP A 149 -14.71 -29.48 -0.66
N LEU A 150 -13.69 -28.89 -0.05
CA LEU A 150 -13.05 -29.38 1.18
C LEU A 150 -13.81 -28.97 2.46
N GLY A 151 -14.92 -28.23 2.32
CA GLY A 151 -15.76 -27.80 3.44
C GLY A 151 -15.26 -26.57 4.19
N LEU A 152 -14.44 -25.72 3.56
CA LEU A 152 -14.03 -24.45 4.14
C LEU A 152 -15.06 -23.34 3.86
N HIS A 153 -15.05 -22.31 4.72
CA HIS A 153 -15.72 -21.04 4.43
C HIS A 153 -14.75 -20.16 3.63
N VAL A 154 -15.10 -19.84 2.40
CA VAL A 154 -14.19 -19.17 1.45
C VAL A 154 -14.64 -17.74 1.19
N VAL A 155 -13.77 -16.78 1.56
CA VAL A 155 -13.96 -15.35 1.28
C VAL A 155 -12.93 -14.92 0.25
N TRP A 156 -13.38 -14.26 -0.82
CA TRP A 156 -12.47 -13.67 -1.79
C TRP A 156 -12.38 -12.16 -1.59
N ARG A 157 -11.16 -11.63 -1.48
CA ARG A 157 -10.87 -10.22 -1.26
C ARG A 157 -10.14 -9.61 -2.46
N CYS A 158 -10.70 -8.54 -3.01
CA CYS A 158 -10.07 -7.75 -4.06
C CYS A 158 -9.53 -6.42 -3.51
N HIS A 159 -8.24 -6.20 -3.70
CA HIS A 159 -7.59 -4.92 -3.37
C HIS A 159 -7.50 -3.98 -4.57
N ILE A 160 -7.91 -4.46 -5.74
CA ILE A 160 -7.85 -3.78 -7.03
C ILE A 160 -9.22 -3.19 -7.31
N GLY A 161 -9.25 -1.98 -7.89
CA GLY A 161 -10.51 -1.38 -8.27
C GLY A 161 -10.33 -0.05 -8.99
N ARG A 162 -11.43 0.40 -9.58
CA ARG A 162 -11.53 1.64 -10.34
C ARG A 162 -12.92 2.24 -10.12
N ASP A 163 -13.00 3.57 -10.07
CA ASP A 163 -14.25 4.29 -9.82
C ASP A 163 -15.28 4.13 -10.95
N THR A 164 -14.81 4.03 -12.20
CA THR A 164 -15.68 3.87 -13.37
C THR A 164 -15.16 2.73 -14.23
N GLY A 165 -15.96 1.71 -14.42
CA GLY A 165 -15.64 0.57 -15.28
C GLY A 165 -15.52 0.96 -16.76
N ASN A 166 -14.84 0.10 -17.52
CA ASN A 166 -14.73 0.15 -18.98
C ASN A 166 -14.66 -1.27 -19.55
N ASP A 167 -14.54 -1.41 -20.87
CA ASP A 167 -14.49 -2.70 -21.56
C ASP A 167 -13.36 -3.62 -21.02
N LEU A 168 -12.26 -3.03 -20.54
CA LEU A 168 -11.14 -3.78 -19.96
C LEU A 168 -11.51 -4.34 -18.58
N THR A 169 -12.18 -3.54 -17.74
CA THR A 169 -12.68 -4.04 -16.44
C THR A 169 -13.67 -5.17 -16.63
N ASP A 170 -14.55 -5.08 -17.65
CA ASP A 170 -15.51 -6.13 -17.98
C ASP A 170 -14.81 -7.40 -18.45
N LEU A 171 -13.74 -7.29 -19.24
CA LEU A 171 -12.87 -8.42 -19.63
C LEU A 171 -12.28 -9.10 -18.41
N GLY A 172 -11.71 -8.34 -17.47
CA GLY A 172 -11.13 -8.87 -16.24
C GLY A 172 -12.17 -9.61 -15.39
N TRP A 173 -13.34 -9.01 -15.19
CA TRP A 173 -14.44 -9.64 -14.45
C TRP A 173 -14.98 -10.86 -15.16
N SER A 174 -15.08 -10.86 -16.49
CA SER A 174 -15.51 -12.03 -17.27
C SER A 174 -14.55 -13.22 -17.12
N PHE A 175 -13.24 -12.94 -17.02
CA PHE A 175 -12.26 -13.99 -16.75
C PHE A 175 -12.40 -14.58 -15.34
N LEU A 176 -12.60 -13.73 -14.32
CA LEU A 176 -12.58 -14.13 -12.91
C LEU A 176 -13.90 -14.70 -12.41
N ARG A 177 -15.04 -14.21 -12.91
CA ARG A 177 -16.37 -14.52 -12.39
C ARG A 177 -16.58 -16.00 -12.16
N GLY A 178 -16.36 -16.83 -13.17
CA GLY A 178 -16.58 -18.28 -13.09
C GLY A 178 -15.64 -19.02 -12.12
N PHE A 179 -14.69 -18.33 -11.48
CA PHE A 179 -13.85 -18.89 -10.42
C PHE A 179 -14.28 -18.46 -9.02
N ILE A 180 -14.98 -17.31 -8.89
CA ILE A 180 -15.23 -16.71 -7.59
C ILE A 180 -16.70 -16.53 -7.26
N GLU A 181 -17.64 -16.68 -8.23
CA GLU A 181 -19.06 -16.38 -8.00
C GLU A 181 -19.69 -17.24 -6.89
N ASP A 182 -19.11 -18.40 -6.61
CA ASP A 182 -19.54 -19.29 -5.54
C ASP A 182 -18.90 -19.01 -4.16
N ALA A 183 -18.03 -18.01 -4.03
CA ALA A 183 -17.46 -17.64 -2.73
C ALA A 183 -18.57 -17.34 -1.70
N ASP A 184 -18.29 -17.65 -0.43
CA ASP A 184 -19.23 -17.42 0.67
C ASP A 184 -19.31 -15.94 1.06
N GLY A 185 -18.26 -15.16 0.77
CA GLY A 185 -18.22 -13.72 0.97
C GLY A 185 -17.23 -13.02 0.04
N PHE A 186 -17.45 -11.73 -0.19
CA PHE A 186 -16.59 -10.87 -1.00
C PHE A 186 -16.20 -9.64 -0.22
N ILE A 187 -14.90 -9.31 -0.24
CA ILE A 187 -14.40 -8.08 0.38
C ILE A 187 -13.83 -7.16 -0.69
N PHE A 188 -14.29 -5.92 -0.70
CA PHE A 188 -13.74 -4.84 -1.51
C PHE A 188 -13.30 -3.67 -0.63
N SER A 189 -12.36 -2.87 -1.14
CA SER A 189 -11.92 -1.66 -0.42
C SER A 189 -12.93 -0.52 -0.52
N ARG A 190 -13.77 -0.51 -1.57
CA ARG A 190 -14.86 0.45 -1.83
C ARG A 190 -16.04 -0.27 -2.45
N GLU A 191 -17.24 0.20 -2.14
CA GLU A 191 -18.48 -0.37 -2.71
C GLU A 191 -18.53 -0.24 -4.24
N VAL A 192 -18.08 0.89 -4.78
CA VAL A 192 -18.05 1.17 -6.24
C VAL A 192 -17.14 0.23 -7.04
N TYR A 193 -16.24 -0.51 -6.38
CA TYR A 193 -15.41 -1.52 -7.04
C TYR A 193 -16.11 -2.86 -7.24
N THR A 194 -17.28 -3.01 -6.66
CA THR A 194 -18.01 -4.28 -6.66
C THR A 194 -18.69 -4.50 -8.01
N PRO A 195 -18.44 -5.62 -8.69
CA PRO A 195 -19.18 -5.99 -9.89
C PRO A 195 -20.67 -6.22 -9.57
N SER A 196 -21.54 -5.85 -10.50
CA SER A 196 -23.01 -5.90 -10.30
C SER A 196 -23.60 -7.29 -10.05
N TRP A 197 -22.85 -8.35 -10.34
CA TRP A 197 -23.29 -9.74 -10.11
C TRP A 197 -22.97 -10.25 -8.68
N VAL A 198 -22.22 -9.50 -7.87
CA VAL A 198 -21.96 -9.86 -6.47
C VAL A 198 -23.22 -9.61 -5.64
N PRO A 199 -23.75 -10.63 -4.93
CA PRO A 199 -24.93 -10.46 -4.09
C PRO A 199 -24.64 -9.52 -2.91
N ALA A 200 -25.56 -8.59 -2.62
CA ALA A 200 -25.38 -7.60 -1.57
C ALA A 200 -25.20 -8.21 -0.17
N GLU A 201 -25.86 -9.35 0.09
CA GLU A 201 -25.76 -10.09 1.35
C GLU A 201 -24.40 -10.77 1.56
N LYS A 202 -23.60 -10.94 0.49
CA LYS A 202 -22.25 -11.49 0.54
C LYS A 202 -21.17 -10.39 0.48
N LEU A 203 -21.57 -9.14 0.27
CA LEU A 203 -20.64 -8.02 0.08
C LEU A 203 -20.19 -7.42 1.43
N TRP A 204 -18.89 -7.25 1.57
CA TRP A 204 -18.25 -6.55 2.68
C TRP A 204 -17.33 -5.46 2.14
N VAL A 205 -17.53 -4.22 2.62
CA VAL A 205 -16.65 -3.10 2.29
C VAL A 205 -15.69 -2.88 3.46
N ILE A 206 -14.44 -3.35 3.28
CA ILE A 206 -13.41 -3.29 4.31
C ILE A 206 -12.17 -2.60 3.74
N PRO A 207 -12.08 -1.25 3.85
CA PRO A 207 -10.90 -0.51 3.42
C PRO A 207 -9.64 -0.96 4.16
N PRO A 208 -8.45 -0.90 3.55
CA PRO A 208 -7.19 -1.16 4.21
C PRO A 208 -6.95 -0.29 5.45
N SER A 209 -6.02 -0.72 6.29
CA SER A 209 -5.56 0.00 7.48
C SER A 209 -4.04 -0.05 7.56
N ILE A 210 -3.44 0.88 8.32
CA ILE A 210 -2.00 0.90 8.60
C ILE A 210 -1.71 0.41 10.02
N ASP A 211 -0.48 -0.07 10.24
CA ASP A 211 0.09 -0.25 11.57
C ASP A 211 0.90 0.99 11.97
N PRO A 212 0.44 1.76 12.97
CA PRO A 212 1.15 2.95 13.45
C PRO A 212 2.51 2.63 14.11
N PHE A 213 2.75 1.37 14.44
CA PHE A 213 3.97 0.92 15.10
C PHE A 213 4.96 0.20 14.17
N SER A 214 4.61 0.04 12.90
CA SER A 214 5.53 -0.53 11.92
C SER A 214 6.77 0.33 11.74
N VAL A 215 7.85 -0.24 11.24
CA VAL A 215 9.09 0.48 10.94
C VAL A 215 8.83 1.71 10.08
N LYS A 216 7.86 1.59 9.15
CA LYS A 216 7.48 2.64 8.21
C LYS A 216 6.66 3.78 8.84
N ASN A 217 5.91 3.51 9.94
CA ASN A 217 4.90 4.44 10.47
C ASN A 217 5.17 4.92 11.90
N ARG A 218 6.11 4.29 12.62
CA ARG A 218 6.45 4.74 13.97
C ARG A 218 6.93 6.19 13.97
N SER A 219 6.62 6.91 15.02
CA SER A 219 7.08 8.28 15.19
C SER A 219 8.61 8.31 15.37
N LEU A 220 9.29 9.15 14.61
CA LEU A 220 10.70 9.50 14.80
C LEU A 220 10.77 10.91 15.35
N GLN A 221 11.77 11.18 16.19
CA GLN A 221 12.05 12.56 16.62
C GLN A 221 12.69 13.33 15.46
N ALA A 222 12.67 14.67 15.51
CA ALA A 222 13.19 15.50 14.42
C ALA A 222 14.69 15.28 14.19
N ASP A 223 15.47 15.13 15.26
CA ASP A 223 16.89 14.83 15.22
C ASP A 223 17.17 13.41 14.69
N GLU A 224 16.39 12.41 15.10
CA GLU A 224 16.45 11.05 14.56
C GLU A 224 16.14 11.04 13.06
N THR A 225 15.09 11.75 12.64
CA THR A 225 14.71 11.89 11.23
C THR A 225 15.86 12.47 10.39
N LEU A 226 16.45 13.57 10.86
CA LEU A 226 17.60 14.19 10.17
C LEU A 226 18.82 13.29 10.17
N ALA A 227 19.12 12.59 11.26
CA ALA A 227 20.24 11.67 11.32
C ALA A 227 20.12 10.55 10.28
N VAL A 228 18.91 9.98 10.12
CA VAL A 228 18.62 8.98 9.07
C VAL A 228 18.92 9.56 7.70
N LEU A 229 18.33 10.70 7.34
CA LEU A 229 18.49 11.31 6.01
C LEU A 229 19.95 11.68 5.70
N LYS A 230 20.68 12.16 6.69
CA LYS A 230 22.12 12.44 6.59
C LYS A 230 22.94 11.17 6.37
N ARG A 231 22.65 10.11 7.13
CA ARG A 231 23.35 8.83 7.04
C ARG A 231 23.25 8.21 5.66
N VAL A 232 22.09 8.40 5.00
CA VAL A 232 21.82 7.87 3.66
C VAL A 232 22.00 8.90 2.53
N SER A 233 22.62 10.05 2.83
CA SER A 233 22.95 11.11 1.86
C SER A 233 21.75 11.65 1.06
N LEU A 234 20.58 11.68 1.67
CA LEU A 234 19.36 12.25 1.05
C LEU A 234 19.18 13.74 1.35
N VAL A 235 20.02 14.34 2.21
CA VAL A 235 20.12 15.78 2.42
C VAL A 235 21.60 16.21 2.43
N ASP A 236 21.84 17.43 1.93
CA ASP A 236 23.22 17.98 1.83
C ASP A 236 23.74 18.42 3.19
N THR A 237 24.37 17.50 3.88
CA THR A 237 25.11 17.78 5.12
C THR A 237 25.99 16.58 5.45
N ALA A 238 27.17 16.85 6.00
CA ALA A 238 28.04 15.81 6.50
C ALA A 238 27.36 15.07 7.66
N TYR A 239 27.44 13.74 7.65
CA TYR A 239 27.12 12.91 8.80
C TYR A 239 28.42 12.52 9.49
N ASP A 240 28.55 12.93 10.74
CA ASP A 240 29.71 12.67 11.61
C ASP A 240 29.33 11.97 12.92
N GLY A 241 28.08 11.44 12.96
CA GLY A 241 27.54 10.74 14.12
C GLY A 241 27.93 9.27 14.21
N GLU A 242 27.51 8.65 15.31
CA GLU A 242 27.63 7.21 15.54
C GLU A 242 26.75 6.40 14.60
N ASP A 243 26.97 5.08 14.55
CA ASP A 243 26.09 4.17 13.81
C ASP A 243 24.65 4.25 14.32
N LEU A 244 23.70 4.41 13.38
CA LEU A 244 22.29 4.47 13.70
C LEU A 244 21.67 3.08 13.70
N THR A 245 20.93 2.79 14.76
CA THR A 245 20.15 1.56 14.90
C THR A 245 18.66 1.85 14.86
N PHE A 246 17.88 0.90 14.35
CA PHE A 246 16.43 0.94 14.37
C PHE A 246 15.86 -0.43 14.75
N PHE A 247 14.61 -0.50 15.18
CA PHE A 247 13.96 -1.77 15.45
C PHE A 247 13.27 -2.29 14.20
N ARG A 248 13.61 -3.54 13.84
CA ARG A 248 12.96 -4.29 12.76
C ARG A 248 11.55 -4.73 13.15
N ARG A 249 10.79 -5.26 12.19
CA ARG A 249 9.43 -5.77 12.42
C ARG A 249 9.35 -6.94 13.40
N ASP A 250 10.39 -7.75 13.50
CA ASP A 250 10.53 -8.85 14.45
C ASP A 250 10.99 -8.41 15.86
N GLY A 251 11.32 -7.13 16.01
CA GLY A 251 11.81 -6.54 17.25
C GLY A 251 13.34 -6.53 17.40
N ASP A 252 14.05 -7.13 16.46
CA ASP A 252 15.52 -7.15 16.47
C ASP A 252 16.09 -5.78 16.10
N ALA A 253 17.30 -5.49 16.54
CA ALA A 253 18.01 -4.28 16.16
C ALA A 253 18.54 -4.40 14.72
N GLY A 254 18.18 -3.44 13.88
CA GLY A 254 18.76 -3.21 12.56
C GLY A 254 19.81 -2.09 12.61
N LEU A 255 20.85 -2.19 11.80
CA LEU A 255 21.81 -1.13 11.59
C LEU A 255 21.47 -0.41 10.28
N LEU A 256 21.34 0.92 10.33
CA LEU A 256 21.18 1.73 9.14
C LEU A 256 22.52 1.85 8.41
N ARG A 257 22.60 1.25 7.23
CA ARG A 257 23.81 1.30 6.39
C ARG A 257 24.03 2.72 5.83
N PRO A 258 25.28 3.15 5.65
CA PRO A 258 25.55 4.38 4.88
C PRO A 258 25.26 4.12 3.41
N HIS A 259 24.52 5.03 2.78
CA HIS A 259 24.26 5.01 1.34
C HIS A 259 24.69 6.35 0.74
N THR A 260 25.38 6.31 -0.37
CA THR A 260 25.85 7.50 -1.11
C THR A 260 25.35 7.54 -2.55
N ASP A 261 24.59 6.54 -2.96
CA ASP A 261 24.16 6.24 -4.33
C ASP A 261 22.64 6.14 -4.50
N LEU A 262 21.88 6.55 -3.50
CA LEU A 262 20.39 6.50 -3.57
C LEU A 262 19.85 7.54 -4.55
N LEU A 263 20.53 8.65 -4.77
CA LEU A 263 20.19 9.60 -5.81
C LEU A 263 20.62 9.05 -7.17
N VAL A 264 19.64 8.90 -8.05
CA VAL A 264 19.88 8.39 -9.41
C VAL A 264 20.70 9.37 -10.23
N ASP A 265 20.42 10.67 -10.06
CA ASP A 265 21.14 11.78 -10.69
C ASP A 265 21.09 13.04 -9.78
N GLY A 266 22.12 13.90 -9.85
CA GLY A 266 22.20 15.18 -9.17
C GLY A 266 22.81 15.12 -7.76
N ALA A 267 22.73 16.22 -7.04
CA ALA A 267 23.18 16.38 -5.67
C ALA A 267 22.00 16.35 -4.70
N PRO A 268 22.19 16.00 -3.42
CA PRO A 268 21.11 16.05 -2.43
C PRO A 268 20.61 17.49 -2.22
N PRO A 269 19.34 17.67 -1.83
CA PRO A 269 18.78 18.97 -1.49
C PRO A 269 19.43 19.53 -0.22
N PRO A 270 19.46 20.84 -0.03
CA PRO A 270 19.82 21.45 1.26
C PRO A 270 18.98 20.89 2.40
N VAL A 271 19.56 20.77 3.59
CA VAL A 271 18.89 20.17 4.76
C VAL A 271 17.65 20.95 5.21
N ASP A 272 17.60 22.23 4.92
CA ASP A 272 16.51 23.16 5.23
C ASP A 272 15.53 23.38 4.06
N ALA A 273 15.72 22.67 2.94
CA ALA A 273 14.80 22.73 1.81
C ALA A 273 13.40 22.22 2.21
N ARG A 274 12.36 22.92 1.74
CA ARG A 274 10.98 22.45 1.85
C ARG A 274 10.73 21.32 0.84
N LEU A 275 10.75 20.07 1.32
CA LEU A 275 10.63 18.92 0.45
C LEU A 275 9.17 18.63 0.08
N VAL A 276 8.88 18.62 -1.21
CA VAL A 276 7.70 18.02 -1.84
C VAL A 276 8.06 16.57 -2.14
N VAL A 277 7.39 15.61 -1.53
CA VAL A 277 7.77 14.20 -1.61
C VAL A 277 6.66 13.36 -2.21
N GLN A 278 6.96 12.52 -3.21
CA GLN A 278 6.12 11.40 -3.58
C GLN A 278 6.89 10.10 -3.35
N VAL A 279 6.29 9.18 -2.60
CA VAL A 279 6.81 7.81 -2.40
C VAL A 279 5.87 6.83 -3.09
N SER A 280 6.33 6.19 -4.15
CA SER A 280 5.56 5.15 -4.85
C SER A 280 6.48 4.25 -5.69
N ARG A 281 5.94 3.11 -6.17
CA ARG A 281 6.63 2.35 -7.21
C ARG A 281 6.76 3.21 -8.47
N TRP A 282 7.78 2.91 -9.27
CA TRP A 282 7.89 3.42 -10.63
C TRP A 282 6.85 2.74 -11.50
N ASP A 283 5.68 3.33 -11.59
CA ASP A 283 4.47 2.78 -12.19
C ASP A 283 3.74 3.92 -12.90
N ARG A 284 3.27 3.71 -14.14
CA ARG A 284 2.61 4.76 -14.93
C ARG A 284 1.37 5.31 -14.25
N LEU A 285 0.66 4.47 -13.50
CA LEU A 285 -0.54 4.90 -12.76
C LEU A 285 -0.22 5.79 -11.55
N LYS A 286 1.03 5.77 -11.05
CA LYS A 286 1.49 6.64 -9.97
C LYS A 286 1.96 8.02 -10.48
N ASP A 287 2.18 8.15 -11.77
CA ASP A 287 2.45 9.38 -12.51
C ASP A 287 3.56 10.26 -11.92
N MET A 288 4.68 9.64 -11.53
CA MET A 288 5.84 10.38 -11.03
C MET A 288 6.39 11.38 -12.08
N GLY A 289 6.33 11.00 -13.36
CA GLY A 289 6.70 11.86 -14.48
C GLY A 289 5.82 13.11 -14.56
N GLY A 290 4.51 12.97 -14.35
CA GLY A 290 3.58 14.09 -14.32
C GLY A 290 3.78 15.02 -13.12
N VAL A 291 4.12 14.47 -11.94
CA VAL A 291 4.50 15.32 -10.78
C VAL A 291 5.75 16.11 -11.07
N MET A 292 6.78 15.48 -11.66
CA MET A 292 7.99 16.17 -12.06
C MET A 292 7.72 17.27 -13.10
N ALA A 293 6.90 16.96 -14.10
CA ALA A 293 6.53 17.93 -15.14
C ALA A 293 5.77 19.13 -14.56
N GLY A 294 4.79 18.88 -13.68
CA GLY A 294 4.02 19.93 -13.00
C GLY A 294 4.87 20.83 -12.12
N PHE A 295 5.78 20.23 -11.32
CA PHE A 295 6.74 20.98 -10.50
C PHE A 295 7.68 21.80 -11.39
N ALA A 296 8.29 21.22 -12.41
CA ALA A 296 9.26 21.86 -13.28
C ALA A 296 8.64 23.03 -14.07
N ALA A 297 7.44 22.86 -14.64
CA ALA A 297 6.74 23.88 -15.40
C ALA A 297 6.33 25.09 -14.55
N ASN A 298 6.17 24.91 -13.25
CA ASN A 298 5.68 25.94 -12.34
C ASN A 298 6.72 26.33 -11.27
N VAL A 299 7.99 26.02 -11.47
CA VAL A 299 9.06 26.23 -10.49
C VAL A 299 9.19 27.68 -9.99
N ASP A 300 8.86 28.64 -10.86
CA ASP A 300 8.92 30.08 -10.53
C ASP A 300 7.72 30.54 -9.67
N ARG A 301 6.64 29.78 -9.62
CA ARG A 301 5.48 30.03 -8.76
C ARG A 301 5.67 29.47 -7.35
N LEU A 302 6.52 28.47 -7.21
CA LEU A 302 6.79 27.81 -5.94
C LEU A 302 7.90 28.53 -5.17
N PRO A 303 7.89 28.48 -3.83
CA PRO A 303 8.97 29.03 -3.01
C PRO A 303 10.35 28.57 -3.49
N SER A 304 11.33 29.48 -3.47
CA SER A 304 12.66 29.22 -4.02
C SER A 304 13.45 28.10 -3.35
N ASP A 305 13.08 27.76 -2.10
CA ASP A 305 13.62 26.67 -1.29
C ASP A 305 12.77 25.38 -1.37
N ALA A 306 11.73 25.35 -2.22
CA ALA A 306 10.97 24.14 -2.46
C ALA A 306 11.74 23.20 -3.38
N HIS A 307 11.91 21.95 -2.98
CA HIS A 307 12.55 20.89 -3.75
C HIS A 307 11.61 19.70 -3.90
N LEU A 308 11.59 19.07 -5.06
CA LEU A 308 10.84 17.84 -5.33
C LEU A 308 11.74 16.62 -5.12
N MET A 309 11.25 15.63 -4.38
CA MET A 309 11.92 14.35 -4.21
C MET A 309 10.95 13.21 -4.58
N LEU A 310 11.25 12.51 -5.66
CA LEU A 310 10.51 11.34 -6.14
C LEU A 310 11.24 10.07 -5.68
N VAL A 311 10.59 9.29 -4.84
CA VAL A 311 11.19 8.13 -4.16
C VAL A 311 10.50 6.85 -4.59
N GLY A 312 11.26 5.95 -5.17
CA GLY A 312 10.79 4.62 -5.55
C GLY A 312 11.80 3.52 -5.19
N PRO A 313 11.45 2.25 -5.40
CA PRO A 313 12.37 1.14 -5.20
C PRO A 313 13.46 1.14 -6.26
N GLU A 314 14.62 0.59 -5.92
CA GLU A 314 15.62 0.22 -6.91
C GLU A 314 15.06 -0.84 -7.86
N VAL A 315 15.25 -0.61 -9.16
CA VAL A 315 14.71 -1.49 -10.23
C VAL A 315 15.76 -2.45 -10.81
N ALA A 316 17.03 -2.31 -10.42
CA ALA A 316 18.10 -3.18 -10.85
C ALA A 316 17.91 -4.58 -10.23
N GLY A 317 17.58 -5.56 -11.09
CA GLY A 317 17.43 -6.96 -10.65
C GLY A 317 16.02 -7.42 -10.28
N VAL A 318 14.99 -6.56 -10.43
CA VAL A 318 13.58 -6.95 -10.31
C VAL A 318 13.12 -7.53 -11.64
N ALA A 319 13.31 -8.82 -11.81
CA ALA A 319 13.00 -9.52 -13.09
C ALA A 319 11.49 -9.58 -13.40
N ASP A 320 10.65 -9.31 -12.44
CA ASP A 320 9.18 -9.40 -12.49
C ASP A 320 8.47 -8.05 -12.60
N ASP A 321 9.20 -6.91 -12.62
CA ASP A 321 8.64 -5.58 -12.87
C ASP A 321 9.43 -4.78 -13.93
N PRO A 322 9.35 -5.16 -15.21
CA PRO A 322 10.03 -4.43 -16.31
C PRO A 322 9.49 -3.00 -16.47
N GLU A 323 8.23 -2.75 -16.13
CA GLU A 323 7.60 -1.43 -16.19
C GLU A 323 8.31 -0.42 -15.26
N GLY A 324 8.71 -0.85 -14.06
CA GLY A 324 9.39 0.02 -13.11
C GLY A 324 10.70 0.59 -13.66
N ALA A 325 11.48 -0.24 -14.34
CA ALA A 325 12.73 0.18 -15.00
C ALA A 325 12.48 1.17 -16.13
N GLU A 326 11.45 0.94 -16.95
CA GLU A 326 11.07 1.84 -18.04
C GLU A 326 10.65 3.22 -17.50
N VAL A 327 9.74 3.26 -16.52
CA VAL A 327 9.23 4.51 -15.93
C VAL A 327 10.35 5.30 -15.25
N LEU A 328 11.25 4.66 -14.51
CA LEU A 328 12.41 5.34 -13.94
C LEU A 328 13.32 5.93 -15.02
N ASN A 329 13.60 5.18 -16.10
CA ASN A 329 14.40 5.66 -17.21
C ASN A 329 13.74 6.84 -17.95
N GLU A 330 12.42 6.81 -18.13
CA GLU A 330 11.65 7.94 -18.69
C GLU A 330 11.75 9.18 -17.80
N CYS A 331 11.57 9.03 -16.49
CA CYS A 331 11.75 10.12 -15.53
C CYS A 331 13.17 10.69 -15.58
N ARG A 332 14.17 9.82 -15.64
CA ARG A 332 15.58 10.22 -15.74
C ARG A 332 15.86 10.98 -17.04
N ALA A 333 15.38 10.50 -18.17
CA ALA A 333 15.50 11.15 -19.45
C ALA A 333 14.84 12.53 -19.44
N HIS A 334 13.63 12.64 -18.90
CA HIS A 334 12.94 13.93 -18.75
C HIS A 334 13.76 14.88 -17.86
N TRP A 335 14.23 14.41 -16.68
CA TRP A 335 15.06 15.20 -15.77
C TRP A 335 16.30 15.77 -16.47
N GLN A 336 16.98 14.96 -17.30
CA GLN A 336 18.17 15.37 -18.05
C GLN A 336 17.91 16.50 -19.04
N HIS A 337 16.69 16.65 -19.57
CA HIS A 337 16.29 17.71 -20.49
C HIS A 337 15.88 19.02 -19.81
N LEU A 338 15.69 19.02 -18.48
CA LEU A 338 15.38 20.23 -17.73
C LEU A 338 16.58 21.18 -17.68
N SER A 339 16.30 22.49 -17.49
CA SER A 339 17.37 23.46 -17.27
C SER A 339 18.17 23.16 -16.00
N PRO A 340 19.48 23.55 -15.91
CA PRO A 340 20.29 23.29 -14.73
C PRO A 340 19.68 23.83 -13.42
N ASP A 341 18.99 24.96 -13.49
CA ASP A 341 18.37 25.59 -12.32
C ASP A 341 17.17 24.80 -11.80
N VAL A 342 16.35 24.27 -12.69
CA VAL A 342 15.22 23.41 -12.35
C VAL A 342 15.71 22.04 -11.85
N ARG A 343 16.70 21.45 -12.53
CA ARG A 343 17.27 20.15 -12.12
C ARG A 343 17.80 20.13 -10.69
N ARG A 344 18.42 21.22 -10.24
CA ARG A 344 18.94 21.33 -8.86
C ARG A 344 17.84 21.24 -7.80
N ARG A 345 16.58 21.42 -8.16
CA ARG A 345 15.43 21.36 -7.27
C ARG A 345 14.60 20.08 -7.41
N ILE A 346 15.06 19.11 -8.23
CA ILE A 346 14.33 17.84 -8.47
C ILE A 346 15.29 16.67 -8.26
N HIS A 347 14.90 15.74 -7.40
CA HIS A 347 15.71 14.62 -6.95
C HIS A 347 14.98 13.30 -7.23
N LEU A 348 15.62 12.38 -7.95
CA LEU A 348 15.13 11.03 -8.20
C LEU A 348 15.87 10.08 -7.25
N VAL A 349 15.14 9.35 -6.43
CA VAL A 349 15.69 8.47 -5.39
C VAL A 349 15.26 7.03 -5.65
N ALA A 350 16.22 6.11 -5.73
CA ALA A 350 16.00 4.67 -5.85
C ALA A 350 16.47 3.96 -4.58
N LEU A 351 15.56 3.45 -3.78
CA LEU A 351 15.86 2.81 -2.50
C LEU A 351 16.10 1.31 -2.67
N PRO A 352 17.18 0.74 -2.10
CA PRO A 352 17.48 -0.68 -2.15
C PRO A 352 16.36 -1.50 -1.49
N MET A 353 16.13 -2.71 -2.03
CA MET A 353 15.08 -3.62 -1.59
C MET A 353 15.61 -4.91 -0.97
N ASP A 354 16.91 -5.02 -0.77
CA ASP A 354 17.58 -6.17 -0.14
C ASP A 354 17.25 -6.27 1.37
N ASP A 355 17.09 -5.12 2.05
CA ASP A 355 16.62 -5.00 3.41
C ASP A 355 15.33 -4.15 3.47
N VAL A 356 14.19 -4.85 3.54
CA VAL A 356 12.85 -4.22 3.50
C VAL A 356 12.58 -3.32 4.72
N ASP A 357 13.15 -3.66 5.88
CA ASP A 357 12.97 -2.88 7.09
C ASP A 357 13.84 -1.61 7.09
N GLU A 358 15.06 -1.69 6.56
CA GLU A 358 15.88 -0.50 6.32
C GLU A 358 15.22 0.44 5.31
N ASN A 359 14.71 -0.11 4.18
CA ASN A 359 13.93 0.66 3.21
C ASN A 359 12.75 1.37 3.87
N ALA A 360 11.95 0.63 4.66
CA ALA A 360 10.80 1.18 5.38
C ALA A 360 11.21 2.30 6.37
N HIS A 361 12.36 2.16 7.04
CA HIS A 361 12.89 3.17 7.95
C HIS A 361 13.31 4.45 7.23
N ILE A 362 13.97 4.32 6.07
CA ILE A 362 14.34 5.47 5.22
C ILE A 362 13.08 6.18 4.69
N VAL A 363 12.10 5.42 4.16
CA VAL A 363 10.81 5.97 3.70
C VAL A 363 10.11 6.73 4.82
N ASN A 364 10.12 6.18 6.04
CA ASN A 364 9.54 6.83 7.22
C ASN A 364 10.19 8.20 7.47
N ALA A 365 11.52 8.27 7.47
CA ALA A 365 12.25 9.51 7.68
C ALA A 365 11.98 10.53 6.57
N VAL A 366 11.97 10.11 5.29
CA VAL A 366 11.64 10.97 4.15
C VAL A 366 10.25 11.57 4.29
N GLN A 367 9.24 10.76 4.58
CA GLN A 367 7.87 11.26 4.75
C GLN A 367 7.73 12.14 5.99
N GLN A 368 8.42 11.84 7.10
CA GLN A 368 8.37 12.69 8.30
C GLN A 368 9.08 14.04 8.12
N HIS A 369 10.09 14.11 7.26
CA HIS A 369 10.79 15.35 6.93
C HIS A 369 10.07 16.19 5.86
N ALA A 370 9.20 15.59 5.06
CA ALA A 370 8.49 16.27 3.98
C ALA A 370 7.72 17.50 4.48
N ALA A 371 7.80 18.61 3.74
CA ALA A 371 6.93 19.77 3.93
C ALA A 371 5.51 19.48 3.43
N VAL A 372 5.41 18.71 2.32
CA VAL A 372 4.15 18.21 1.77
C VAL A 372 4.40 16.86 1.08
N VAL A 373 3.45 15.94 1.23
CA VAL A 373 3.48 14.66 0.49
C VAL A 373 2.48 14.73 -0.65
N VAL A 374 2.94 14.31 -1.83
CA VAL A 374 2.12 14.24 -3.06
C VAL A 374 1.79 12.78 -3.36
N GLN A 375 0.57 12.52 -3.79
CA GLN A 375 0.17 11.25 -4.39
C GLN A 375 -0.73 11.52 -5.59
N LYS A 376 -0.09 11.90 -6.71
CA LYS A 376 -0.78 12.27 -7.95
C LYS A 376 -1.01 11.06 -8.87
N SER A 377 -1.66 10.02 -8.33
CA SER A 377 -2.01 8.84 -9.11
C SER A 377 -3.06 9.15 -10.16
N LEU A 378 -2.95 8.52 -11.34
CA LEU A 378 -3.99 8.54 -12.38
C LEU A 378 -5.12 7.56 -12.04
N VAL A 379 -4.76 6.42 -11.47
CA VAL A 379 -5.67 5.41 -10.92
C VAL A 379 -5.06 4.86 -9.64
N GLU A 380 -5.89 4.60 -8.64
CA GLU A 380 -5.45 4.08 -7.35
C GLU A 380 -6.51 3.14 -6.76
N GLY A 381 -6.09 1.97 -6.29
CA GLY A 381 -6.98 1.07 -5.57
C GLY A 381 -7.36 1.64 -4.20
N PHE A 382 -6.37 1.92 -3.37
CA PHE A 382 -6.58 2.58 -2.07
C PHE A 382 -5.55 3.69 -1.80
N GLY A 383 -4.25 3.42 -1.96
CA GLY A 383 -3.18 4.41 -1.75
C GLY A 383 -2.73 4.48 -0.29
N LEU A 384 -2.22 3.39 0.28
CA LEU A 384 -1.74 3.36 1.67
C LEU A 384 -0.68 4.43 1.97
N THR A 385 0.11 4.84 1.00
CA THR A 385 1.09 5.93 1.13
C THR A 385 0.47 7.26 1.54
N VAL A 386 -0.79 7.53 1.14
CA VAL A 386 -1.59 8.67 1.60
C VAL A 386 -1.89 8.53 3.08
N THR A 387 -2.46 7.39 3.51
CA THR A 387 -2.74 7.13 4.94
C THR A 387 -1.47 7.24 5.79
N GLU A 388 -0.33 6.74 5.30
CA GLU A 388 0.96 6.79 5.98
C GLU A 388 1.47 8.24 6.16
N ALA A 389 1.35 9.07 5.14
CA ALA A 389 1.71 10.49 5.21
C ALA A 389 0.79 11.27 6.16
N MET A 390 -0.52 11.03 6.06
CA MET A 390 -1.54 11.61 6.95
C MET A 390 -1.30 11.22 8.41
N TRP A 391 -0.93 9.95 8.69
CA TRP A 391 -0.58 9.48 10.03
C TRP A 391 0.62 10.25 10.63
N LYS A 392 1.58 10.60 9.81
CA LYS A 392 2.76 11.41 10.19
C LYS A 392 2.43 12.89 10.39
N GLY A 393 1.17 13.28 10.19
CA GLY A 393 0.72 14.65 10.31
C GLY A 393 1.28 15.56 9.20
N ARG A 394 1.60 14.98 8.03
CA ARG A 394 2.01 15.77 6.87
C ARG A 394 0.81 16.23 6.09
N PRO A 395 0.80 17.49 5.60
CA PRO A 395 -0.20 17.89 4.61
C PRO A 395 -0.03 17.05 3.34
N VAL A 396 -1.14 16.62 2.75
CA VAL A 396 -1.16 15.78 1.56
C VAL A 396 -1.86 16.51 0.43
N VAL A 397 -1.25 16.49 -0.76
CA VAL A 397 -1.87 16.87 -2.04
C VAL A 397 -2.00 15.61 -2.87
N ALA A 398 -3.21 15.19 -3.21
CA ALA A 398 -3.43 13.92 -3.90
C ALA A 398 -4.54 14.02 -4.95
N SER A 399 -4.56 13.09 -5.90
CA SER A 399 -5.64 13.01 -6.89
C SER A 399 -6.93 12.49 -6.25
N ALA A 400 -8.08 13.04 -6.68
CA ALA A 400 -9.40 12.56 -6.32
C ALA A 400 -9.76 11.28 -7.08
N VAL A 401 -8.97 10.21 -6.89
CA VAL A 401 -9.15 8.91 -7.57
C VAL A 401 -9.14 7.77 -6.56
N GLY A 402 -9.96 6.77 -6.82
CA GLY A 402 -10.01 5.54 -6.04
C GLY A 402 -10.17 5.78 -4.53
N GLY A 403 -9.57 4.92 -3.73
CA GLY A 403 -9.63 5.00 -2.27
C GLY A 403 -8.98 6.25 -1.65
N ILE A 404 -8.25 7.07 -2.41
CA ILE A 404 -7.74 8.36 -1.93
C ILE A 404 -8.89 9.29 -1.55
N GLN A 405 -9.99 9.27 -2.32
CA GLN A 405 -11.19 10.07 -2.05
C GLN A 405 -11.87 9.72 -0.72
N ASP A 406 -11.71 8.48 -0.25
CA ASP A 406 -12.26 8.05 1.03
C ASP A 406 -11.33 8.45 2.19
N GLN A 407 -10.04 8.62 1.91
CA GLN A 407 -9.04 8.99 2.91
C GLN A 407 -9.03 10.48 3.19
N ILE A 408 -9.16 11.32 2.17
CA ILE A 408 -9.04 12.78 2.27
C ILE A 408 -10.40 13.45 2.09
N MET A 409 -10.77 14.30 3.05
CA MET A 409 -11.83 15.29 2.89
C MET A 409 -11.18 16.59 2.40
N ASP A 410 -11.44 16.94 1.12
CA ASP A 410 -10.79 18.08 0.48
C ASP A 410 -10.85 19.36 1.33
N ARG A 411 -9.74 20.08 1.41
CA ARG A 411 -9.53 21.33 2.16
C ARG A 411 -9.71 21.23 3.68
N LYS A 412 -9.95 20.04 4.22
CA LYS A 412 -10.11 19.81 5.66
C LYS A 412 -8.91 19.05 6.24
N ASP A 413 -8.53 17.95 5.62
CA ASP A 413 -7.45 17.08 6.09
C ASP A 413 -6.46 16.71 4.96
N GLY A 414 -6.52 17.43 3.84
CA GLY A 414 -5.66 17.37 2.67
C GLY A 414 -6.25 18.19 1.54
N LEU A 415 -5.56 18.21 0.40
CA LEU A 415 -6.03 18.84 -0.84
C LEU A 415 -6.19 17.78 -1.91
N LEU A 416 -7.34 17.77 -2.59
CA LEU A 416 -7.64 16.85 -3.68
C LEU A 416 -7.57 17.59 -5.04
N LEU A 417 -6.88 16.97 -6.00
CA LEU A 417 -6.89 17.35 -7.39
C LEU A 417 -8.03 16.62 -8.10
N GLU A 418 -9.00 17.34 -8.61
CA GLU A 418 -10.16 16.78 -9.31
C GLU A 418 -9.75 16.04 -10.60
N ASP A 419 -8.89 16.68 -11.41
CA ASP A 419 -8.23 16.04 -12.55
C ASP A 419 -6.74 15.80 -12.24
N PRO A 420 -6.30 14.54 -12.17
CA PRO A 420 -4.88 14.22 -11.92
C PRO A 420 -3.95 14.69 -13.06
N ARG A 421 -4.48 15.07 -14.23
CA ARG A 421 -3.69 15.58 -15.36
C ARG A 421 -3.55 17.10 -15.35
N ASP A 422 -4.26 17.80 -14.47
CA ASP A 422 -4.14 19.25 -14.32
C ASP A 422 -2.89 19.60 -13.51
N LEU A 423 -1.82 19.93 -14.23
CA LEU A 423 -0.52 20.27 -13.63
C LEU A 423 -0.51 21.68 -13.02
N ASP A 424 -1.37 22.58 -13.47
CA ASP A 424 -1.52 23.91 -12.88
C ASP A 424 -2.24 23.83 -11.54
N ALA A 425 -3.30 23.02 -11.43
CA ALA A 425 -3.96 22.74 -10.16
C ALA A 425 -3.01 22.08 -9.14
N LEU A 426 -2.13 21.19 -9.59
CA LEU A 426 -1.07 20.64 -8.73
C LEU A 426 -0.16 21.74 -8.20
N ALA A 427 0.31 22.62 -9.06
CA ALA A 427 1.21 23.71 -8.68
C ALA A 427 0.52 24.70 -7.72
N GLU A 428 -0.75 25.05 -7.96
CA GLU A 428 -1.54 25.90 -7.06
C GLU A 428 -1.69 25.27 -5.68
N ALA A 429 -2.00 23.96 -5.61
CA ALA A 429 -2.13 23.25 -4.36
C ALA A 429 -0.80 23.20 -3.59
N LEU A 430 0.32 22.98 -4.30
CA LEU A 430 1.66 22.98 -3.71
C LEU A 430 2.04 24.36 -3.19
N ASP A 431 1.88 25.42 -3.99
CA ASP A 431 2.18 26.78 -3.57
C ASP A 431 1.39 27.17 -2.32
N ARG A 432 0.10 26.85 -2.31
CA ARG A 432 -0.79 27.15 -1.19
C ARG A 432 -0.30 26.50 0.12
N VAL A 433 0.11 25.23 0.08
CA VAL A 433 0.58 24.49 1.26
C VAL A 433 1.98 24.96 1.68
N LEU A 434 2.86 25.21 0.71
CA LEU A 434 4.24 25.61 0.99
C LEU A 434 4.36 27.05 1.45
N SER A 435 3.45 27.95 1.02
CA SER A 435 3.47 29.37 1.36
C SER A 435 2.68 29.73 2.62
N ASP A 436 1.81 28.83 3.13
CA ASP A 436 0.99 29.02 4.33
C ASP A 436 1.24 27.93 5.37
N GLU A 437 2.18 28.21 6.30
CA GLU A 437 2.56 27.27 7.37
C GLU A 437 1.38 26.95 8.32
N VAL A 438 0.45 27.90 8.54
CA VAL A 438 -0.71 27.70 9.41
C VAL A 438 -1.67 26.72 8.75
N LEU A 439 -1.93 26.89 7.45
CA LEU A 439 -2.73 25.94 6.68
C LEU A 439 -2.07 24.55 6.66
N ALA A 440 -0.77 24.47 6.37
CA ALA A 440 -0.02 23.22 6.33
C ALA A 440 -0.13 22.45 7.66
N ALA A 441 0.11 23.15 8.77
CA ALA A 441 -0.01 22.56 10.12
C ALA A 441 -1.44 22.12 10.43
N SER A 442 -2.45 22.90 10.06
CA SER A 442 -3.86 22.57 10.25
C SER A 442 -4.27 21.32 9.47
N LEU A 443 -3.91 21.25 8.18
CA LEU A 443 -4.19 20.09 7.33
C LEU A 443 -3.51 18.83 7.88
N GLY A 444 -2.23 18.93 8.26
CA GLY A 444 -1.48 17.80 8.82
C GLY A 444 -2.07 17.28 10.13
N ALA A 445 -2.46 18.17 11.04
CA ALA A 445 -3.10 17.77 12.30
C ALA A 445 -4.46 17.09 12.07
N ALA A 446 -5.29 17.62 11.16
CA ALA A 446 -6.57 17.04 10.80
C ALA A 446 -6.40 15.69 10.08
N ALA A 447 -5.40 15.57 9.20
CA ALA A 447 -5.02 14.34 8.53
C ALA A 447 -4.69 13.22 9.54
N ARG A 448 -3.83 13.50 10.51
CA ARG A 448 -3.47 12.54 11.56
C ARG A 448 -4.68 12.11 12.39
N ALA A 449 -5.53 13.06 12.79
CA ALA A 449 -6.74 12.76 13.55
C ALA A 449 -7.69 11.85 12.76
N ARG A 450 -7.84 12.09 11.45
CA ARG A 450 -8.66 11.26 10.57
C ARG A 450 -8.13 9.83 10.46
N VAL A 451 -6.82 9.66 10.28
CA VAL A 451 -6.22 8.31 10.23
C VAL A 451 -6.41 7.58 11.55
N GLN A 452 -6.20 8.26 12.68
CA GLN A 452 -6.42 7.69 14.01
C GLN A 452 -7.88 7.23 14.19
N ASP A 453 -8.84 7.96 13.62
CA ASP A 453 -10.26 7.65 13.72
C ASP A 453 -10.70 6.54 12.75
N GLN A 454 -10.20 6.51 11.51
CA GLN A 454 -10.78 5.73 10.42
C GLN A 454 -9.90 4.62 9.86
N PHE A 455 -8.55 4.69 9.99
CA PHE A 455 -7.64 3.85 9.20
C PHE A 455 -6.63 3.05 10.03
N LEU A 456 -6.85 2.88 11.34
CA LEU A 456 -6.07 1.95 12.15
C LEU A 456 -6.63 0.53 12.13
N GLY A 457 -5.84 -0.42 12.59
CA GLY A 457 -6.13 -1.85 12.52
C GLY A 457 -7.34 -2.31 13.35
N ASP A 458 -7.77 -1.55 14.39
CA ASP A 458 -8.92 -1.91 15.24
C ASP A 458 -10.22 -2.03 14.44
N ARG A 459 -10.53 -1.04 13.58
CA ARG A 459 -11.70 -1.08 12.70
C ARG A 459 -11.67 -2.31 11.79
N HIS A 460 -10.52 -2.59 11.22
CA HIS A 460 -10.35 -3.70 10.30
C HIS A 460 -10.55 -5.07 10.99
N LEU A 461 -9.98 -5.23 12.19
CA LEU A 461 -10.17 -6.44 13.00
C LEU A 461 -11.63 -6.64 13.41
N ILE A 462 -12.33 -5.56 13.83
CA ILE A 462 -13.75 -5.61 14.16
C ILE A 462 -14.56 -6.07 12.96
N GLN A 463 -14.36 -5.47 11.78
CA GLN A 463 -15.08 -5.84 10.56
C GLN A 463 -14.81 -7.28 10.13
N TYR A 464 -13.61 -7.82 10.36
CA TYR A 464 -13.33 -9.23 10.11
C TYR A 464 -14.10 -10.16 11.07
N VAL A 465 -14.19 -9.81 12.34
CA VAL A 465 -14.96 -10.62 13.29
C VAL A 465 -16.44 -10.60 12.94
N ASP A 466 -17.01 -9.45 12.58
CA ASP A 466 -18.39 -9.34 12.13
C ASP A 466 -18.65 -10.19 10.86
N LEU A 467 -17.72 -10.20 9.91
CA LEU A 467 -17.75 -11.09 8.74
C LEU A 467 -17.74 -12.56 9.16
N PHE A 468 -16.85 -12.96 10.05
CA PHE A 468 -16.75 -14.37 10.48
C PHE A 468 -18.00 -14.81 11.25
N GLU A 469 -18.57 -13.96 12.09
CA GLU A 469 -19.88 -14.22 12.73
C GLU A 469 -20.97 -14.48 11.70
N SER A 470 -21.04 -13.67 10.63
CA SER A 470 -22.00 -13.85 9.55
C SER A 470 -21.79 -15.13 8.74
N LEU A 471 -20.53 -15.54 8.53
CA LEU A 471 -20.23 -16.79 7.80
C LEU A 471 -20.56 -18.05 8.60
N LEU A 472 -20.51 -17.97 9.93
CA LEU A 472 -20.68 -19.11 10.83
C LEU A 472 -22.09 -19.22 11.43
N SER A 473 -22.97 -18.23 11.16
CA SER A 473 -24.38 -18.23 11.56
C SER A 473 -25.24 -19.02 10.57
#